data_991e1dfcd902742c39b691b205bb0cf2
#
_entry.id   991e1dfcd902742c39b691b205bb0cf2
#
_cell.length_a   1.000
_cell.length_b   1.000
_cell.length_c   1.000
_cell.angle_alpha   90.00
_cell.angle_beta   90.00
_cell.angle_gamma   90.00
#
_symmetry.space_group_name_H-M   'P 1'
#
loop_
_entity.id
_entity.type
_entity.pdbx_description
1 polymer ?
#
loop_
_entity_poly.entity_id
_entity_poly.type
_entity_poly.pdbx_seq_one_letter_code
_entity_poly.pdbx_strand_id
1 'polypeptide(L)'
;EYTALAMQFANDDGTYDDENMVSYLVQANEEENLLELYDPETQELTATLEPYEGTGDEADYNKTYQDMGDLLTECYSGETEAGETFIYAANEDGTFCSVLVIDQDDNYVSFIGEGTFDEENATVTIEDEVSEMSLTFGVTANDDDTLTLDMGDLGSATVQEATLAVAVQGLKYAVENGTEMN
;
A
#
# COMPACT_ATOMS: atom_id res chain seq x y z
N GLU A 1 -0.89 1.71 -31.26
CA GLU A 1 0.56 1.69 -30.94
C GLU A 1 0.82 0.53 -29.98
N TYR A 2 1.88 -0.28 -30.27
CA TYR A 2 2.21 -1.43 -29.43
C TYR A 2 3.26 -1.07 -28.41
N THR A 3 3.14 -1.59 -27.19
CA THR A 3 4.16 -1.58 -26.15
C THR A 3 4.68 -3.01 -25.95
N ALA A 4 6.00 -3.18 -25.85
CA ALA A 4 6.56 -4.50 -25.56
C ALA A 4 6.41 -4.80 -24.06
N LEU A 5 5.86 -5.98 -23.73
CA LEU A 5 5.78 -6.52 -22.39
C LEU A 5 6.57 -7.83 -22.34
N ALA A 6 7.48 -7.96 -21.39
CA ALA A 6 8.15 -9.22 -21.08
C ALA A 6 7.77 -9.63 -19.66
N MET A 7 7.32 -10.88 -19.51
CA MET A 7 6.97 -11.47 -18.22
C MET A 7 7.89 -12.65 -17.96
N GLN A 8 8.47 -12.72 -16.77
CA GLN A 8 9.29 -13.83 -16.32
C GLN A 8 8.54 -14.57 -15.22
N PHE A 9 8.38 -15.87 -15.38
CA PHE A 9 7.69 -16.71 -14.40
C PHE A 9 8.72 -17.43 -13.53
N ALA A 10 8.39 -17.57 -12.24
CA ALA A 10 9.21 -18.35 -11.34
C ALA A 10 9.12 -19.84 -11.66
N ASN A 11 10.23 -20.54 -11.51
CA ASN A 11 10.27 -22.00 -11.50
C ASN A 11 9.56 -22.55 -10.25
N ASP A 12 9.31 -23.87 -10.22
CA ASP A 12 8.69 -24.54 -9.07
C ASP A 12 9.50 -24.41 -7.76
N ASP A 13 10.79 -24.08 -7.86
CA ASP A 13 11.67 -23.83 -6.71
C ASP A 13 11.80 -22.33 -6.34
N GLY A 14 11.04 -21.46 -6.99
CA GLY A 14 11.04 -20.01 -6.76
C GLY A 14 12.21 -19.27 -7.44
N THR A 15 13.03 -19.94 -8.23
CA THR A 15 14.08 -19.27 -9.03
C THR A 15 13.54 -18.73 -10.34
N TYR A 16 14.27 -17.79 -10.96
CA TYR A 16 13.95 -17.21 -12.26
C TYR A 16 15.07 -17.49 -13.24
N ASP A 17 14.71 -17.88 -14.46
CA ASP A 17 15.65 -18.02 -15.58
C ASP A 17 15.05 -17.49 -16.88
N ASP A 18 15.89 -17.33 -17.91
CA ASP A 18 15.47 -16.80 -19.19
C ASP A 18 14.60 -17.78 -20.02
N GLU A 19 14.53 -19.05 -19.61
CA GLU A 19 13.72 -20.08 -20.30
C GLU A 19 12.23 -19.91 -19.99
N ASN A 20 11.91 -19.28 -18.86
CA ASN A 20 10.55 -18.97 -18.42
C ASN A 20 10.13 -17.51 -18.71
N MET A 21 10.76 -16.88 -19.67
CA MET A 21 10.40 -15.54 -20.12
C MET A 21 9.46 -15.61 -21.33
N VAL A 22 8.33 -14.92 -21.24
CA VAL A 22 7.37 -14.77 -22.32
C VAL A 22 7.24 -13.30 -22.69
N SER A 23 7.30 -12.99 -23.98
CA SER A 23 7.17 -11.63 -24.49
C SER A 23 5.91 -11.46 -25.31
N TYR A 24 5.27 -10.30 -25.15
CA TYR A 24 4.08 -9.92 -25.91
C TYR A 24 4.22 -8.49 -26.45
N LEU A 25 3.52 -8.21 -27.54
CA LEU A 25 3.15 -6.85 -27.92
C LEU A 25 1.80 -6.53 -27.31
N VAL A 26 1.69 -5.42 -26.61
CA VAL A 26 0.47 -5.01 -25.88
C VAL A 26 -0.13 -3.81 -26.56
N GLN A 27 -1.43 -3.85 -26.81
CA GLN A 27 -2.22 -2.74 -27.29
C GLN A 27 -3.44 -2.53 -26.40
N ALA A 28 -3.72 -1.28 -26.01
CA ALA A 28 -4.96 -0.94 -25.33
C ALA A 28 -6.11 -0.88 -26.33
N ASN A 29 -7.20 -1.55 -25.99
CA ASN A 29 -8.49 -1.43 -26.67
C ASN A 29 -9.40 -0.58 -25.77
N GLU A 30 -9.41 0.73 -26.04
CA GLU A 30 -10.17 1.71 -25.24
C GLU A 30 -11.70 1.54 -25.40
N GLU A 31 -12.18 0.97 -26.51
CA GLU A 31 -13.60 0.77 -26.74
C GLU A 31 -14.18 -0.33 -25.87
N GLU A 32 -13.41 -1.39 -25.62
CA GLU A 32 -13.78 -2.55 -24.82
C GLU A 32 -13.18 -2.53 -23.41
N ASN A 33 -12.35 -1.50 -23.12
CA ASN A 33 -11.64 -1.34 -21.84
C ASN A 33 -10.82 -2.58 -21.46
N LEU A 34 -10.00 -3.07 -22.39
CA LEU A 34 -9.14 -4.23 -22.18
C LEU A 34 -7.76 -4.03 -22.80
N LEU A 35 -6.81 -4.89 -22.44
CA LEU A 35 -5.51 -5.00 -23.08
C LEU A 35 -5.46 -6.23 -23.98
N GLU A 36 -5.03 -6.04 -25.20
CA GLU A 36 -4.83 -7.10 -26.18
C GLU A 36 -3.35 -7.48 -26.20
N LEU A 37 -3.05 -8.77 -26.04
CA LEU A 37 -1.72 -9.35 -26.09
C LEU A 37 -1.52 -10.06 -27.43
N TYR A 38 -0.49 -9.66 -28.15
CA TYR A 38 -0.15 -10.22 -29.45
C TYR A 38 1.19 -10.94 -29.39
N ASP A 39 1.31 -12.02 -30.12
CA ASP A 39 2.58 -12.68 -30.35
C ASP A 39 3.54 -11.73 -31.09
N PRO A 40 4.78 -11.52 -30.60
CA PRO A 40 5.71 -10.55 -31.16
C PRO A 40 6.23 -10.94 -32.55
N GLU A 41 6.20 -12.22 -32.94
CA GLU A 41 6.70 -12.71 -34.22
C GLU A 41 5.60 -12.74 -35.28
N THR A 42 4.43 -13.26 -34.92
CA THR A 42 3.32 -13.45 -35.86
C THR A 42 2.35 -12.29 -35.89
N GLN A 43 2.33 -11.46 -34.85
CA GLN A 43 1.36 -10.39 -34.61
C GLN A 43 -0.10 -10.91 -34.53
N GLU A 44 -0.27 -12.17 -34.20
CA GLU A 44 -1.59 -12.74 -33.95
C GLU A 44 -2.03 -12.45 -32.50
N LEU A 45 -3.31 -12.16 -32.31
CA LEU A 45 -3.90 -11.97 -30.99
C LEU A 45 -3.81 -13.28 -30.20
N THR A 46 -3.11 -13.24 -29.08
CA THR A 46 -2.87 -14.40 -28.22
C THR A 46 -3.85 -14.45 -27.05
N ALA A 47 -4.11 -13.29 -26.44
CA ALA A 47 -5.00 -13.17 -25.30
C ALA A 47 -5.54 -11.75 -25.16
N THR A 48 -6.62 -11.62 -24.40
CA THR A 48 -7.13 -10.35 -23.90
C THR A 48 -7.13 -10.35 -22.39
N LEU A 49 -6.74 -9.22 -21.79
CA LEU A 49 -6.80 -9.00 -20.35
C LEU A 49 -7.87 -7.96 -20.06
N GLU A 50 -8.86 -8.34 -19.31
CA GLU A 50 -9.84 -7.42 -18.76
C GLU A 50 -9.29 -6.79 -17.49
N PRO A 51 -9.70 -5.55 -17.13
CA PRO A 51 -9.38 -5.00 -15.83
C PRO A 51 -9.86 -5.96 -14.74
N TYR A 52 -8.96 -6.35 -13.87
CA TYR A 52 -9.31 -7.17 -12.72
C TYR A 52 -9.89 -6.27 -11.63
N GLU A 53 -11.19 -6.35 -11.43
CA GLU A 53 -11.86 -5.58 -10.37
C GLU A 53 -11.72 -6.27 -9.00
N GLY A 54 -11.14 -7.47 -8.98
CA GLY A 54 -11.06 -8.30 -7.78
C GLY A 54 -12.41 -8.92 -7.39
N THR A 55 -12.43 -9.70 -6.34
CA THR A 55 -13.66 -10.22 -5.72
C THR A 55 -13.49 -10.19 -4.21
N GLY A 56 -14.38 -9.50 -3.51
CA GLY A 56 -14.33 -9.36 -2.05
C GLY A 56 -13.06 -8.64 -1.58
N ASP A 57 -12.40 -9.19 -0.59
CA ASP A 57 -11.27 -8.56 0.11
C ASP A 57 -10.10 -8.18 -0.83
N GLU A 58 -9.84 -8.97 -1.89
CA GLU A 58 -8.77 -8.65 -2.87
C GLU A 58 -9.06 -7.38 -3.68
N ALA A 59 -10.34 -7.12 -4.03
CA ALA A 59 -10.73 -5.91 -4.73
C ALA A 59 -10.50 -4.68 -3.86
N ASP A 60 -10.83 -4.80 -2.59
CA ASP A 60 -10.70 -3.72 -1.62
C ASP A 60 -9.23 -3.37 -1.37
N TYR A 61 -8.36 -4.36 -1.22
CA TYR A 61 -6.92 -4.13 -1.09
C TYR A 61 -6.29 -3.49 -2.34
N ASN A 62 -6.65 -3.93 -3.54
CA ASN A 62 -6.14 -3.34 -4.77
C ASN A 62 -6.56 -1.88 -4.92
N LYS A 63 -7.82 -1.56 -4.58
CA LYS A 63 -8.30 -0.19 -4.54
C LYS A 63 -7.54 0.63 -3.49
N THR A 64 -7.34 0.07 -2.30
CA THR A 64 -6.59 0.71 -1.22
C THR A 64 -5.16 1.06 -1.63
N TYR A 65 -4.43 0.15 -2.30
CA TYR A 65 -3.08 0.43 -2.79
C TYR A 65 -3.07 1.54 -3.84
N GLN A 66 -4.06 1.58 -4.71
CA GLN A 66 -4.20 2.64 -5.70
C GLN A 66 -4.48 3.99 -5.02
N ASP A 67 -5.45 4.03 -4.10
CA ASP A 67 -5.82 5.23 -3.36
C ASP A 67 -4.62 5.76 -2.54
N MET A 68 -3.85 4.90 -1.89
CA MET A 68 -2.61 5.28 -1.21
C MET A 68 -1.58 5.90 -2.16
N GLY A 69 -1.40 5.31 -3.35
CA GLY A 69 -0.45 5.83 -4.35
C GLY A 69 -0.86 7.16 -4.96
N ASP A 70 -2.17 7.38 -5.14
CA ASP A 70 -2.72 8.55 -5.81
C ASP A 70 -2.99 9.72 -4.85
N LEU A 71 -3.33 9.45 -3.60
CA LEU A 71 -3.81 10.45 -2.64
C LEU A 71 -2.75 10.88 -1.62
N LEU A 72 -1.90 9.95 -1.16
CA LEU A 72 -0.90 10.26 -0.14
C LEU A 72 0.23 11.12 -0.70
N THR A 73 0.68 12.11 0.07
CA THR A 73 1.78 13.01 -0.29
C THR A 73 2.92 13.00 0.71
N GLU A 74 2.65 12.57 1.95
CA GLU A 74 3.62 12.54 3.04
C GLU A 74 3.66 11.15 3.67
N CYS A 75 4.84 10.73 4.10
CA CYS A 75 5.04 9.46 4.80
C CYS A 75 6.09 9.63 5.89
N TYR A 76 5.82 9.02 7.04
CA TYR A 76 6.71 8.96 8.18
C TYR A 76 6.83 7.50 8.64
N SER A 77 8.03 7.08 8.99
CA SER A 77 8.26 5.73 9.51
C SER A 77 9.24 5.74 10.67
N GLY A 78 9.10 4.76 11.54
CA GLY A 78 9.95 4.60 12.72
C GLY A 78 9.61 3.32 13.46
N GLU A 79 10.02 3.28 14.72
CA GLU A 79 9.80 2.13 15.60
C GLU A 79 9.08 2.58 16.86
N THR A 80 8.22 1.70 17.38
CA THR A 80 7.65 1.86 18.71
C THR A 80 8.70 1.52 19.79
N GLU A 81 8.41 1.85 21.04
CA GLU A 81 9.27 1.44 22.18
C GLU A 81 9.38 -0.10 22.30
N ALA A 82 8.40 -0.84 21.79
CA ALA A 82 8.41 -2.30 21.76
C ALA A 82 9.23 -2.89 20.59
N GLY A 83 9.73 -2.04 19.66
CA GLY A 83 10.49 -2.44 18.48
C GLY A 83 9.60 -2.89 17.32
N GLU A 84 8.35 -2.44 17.29
CA GLU A 84 7.43 -2.66 16.17
C GLU A 84 7.67 -1.59 15.10
N THR A 85 7.55 -1.95 13.85
CA THR A 85 7.60 -0.99 12.73
C THR A 85 6.31 -0.19 12.69
N PHE A 86 6.42 1.13 12.70
CA PHE A 86 5.31 2.05 12.58
C PHE A 86 5.44 2.89 11.31
N ILE A 87 4.36 2.96 10.54
CA ILE A 87 4.30 3.76 9.31
C ILE A 87 3.02 4.60 9.36
N TYR A 88 3.17 5.91 9.18
CA TYR A 88 2.08 6.87 9.03
C TYR A 88 2.23 7.58 7.71
N ALA A 89 1.15 7.72 6.96
CA ALA A 89 1.12 8.50 5.73
C ALA A 89 -0.18 9.30 5.62
N ALA A 90 -0.11 10.46 4.99
CA ALA A 90 -1.25 11.35 4.82
C ALA A 90 -1.17 12.09 3.48
N ASN A 91 -2.31 12.62 3.02
CA ASN A 91 -2.34 13.64 1.98
C ASN A 91 -2.04 15.03 2.57
N GLU A 92 -1.79 16.03 1.70
CA GLU A 92 -1.32 17.37 2.09
C GLU A 92 -2.23 18.05 3.12
N ASP A 93 -3.53 17.81 3.09
CA ASP A 93 -4.51 18.42 3.99
C ASP A 93 -4.94 17.49 5.15
N GLY A 94 -4.40 16.30 5.24
CA GLY A 94 -4.66 15.32 6.32
C GLY A 94 -6.05 14.69 6.27
N THR A 95 -6.80 14.87 5.19
CA THR A 95 -8.16 14.32 5.04
C THR A 95 -8.20 12.86 4.62
N PHE A 96 -7.08 12.31 4.17
CA PHE A 96 -6.88 10.89 3.92
C PHE A 96 -5.58 10.44 4.56
N CYS A 97 -5.65 9.42 5.39
CA CYS A 97 -4.53 8.94 6.18
C CYS A 97 -4.43 7.41 6.16
N SER A 98 -3.21 6.92 6.41
CA SER A 98 -2.92 5.51 6.61
C SER A 98 -1.98 5.33 7.80
N VAL A 99 -2.28 4.36 8.65
CA VAL A 99 -1.39 3.88 9.71
C VAL A 99 -1.21 2.39 9.56
N LEU A 100 0.02 1.93 9.68
CA LEU A 100 0.39 0.52 9.70
C LEU A 100 1.36 0.28 10.84
N VAL A 101 1.08 -0.72 11.65
CA VAL A 101 1.97 -1.22 12.70
C VAL A 101 2.25 -2.69 12.44
N ILE A 102 3.51 -3.09 12.41
CA ILE A 102 3.94 -4.48 12.19
C ILE A 102 4.85 -4.88 13.35
N ASP A 103 4.51 -5.96 14.05
CA ASP A 103 5.32 -6.52 15.12
C ASP A 103 6.47 -7.39 14.60
N GLN A 104 7.30 -7.91 15.51
CA GLN A 104 8.48 -8.74 15.18
C GLN A 104 8.11 -10.16 14.67
N ASP A 105 6.86 -10.57 14.80
CA ASP A 105 6.32 -11.85 14.34
C ASP A 105 5.46 -11.70 13.07
N ASP A 106 5.59 -10.53 12.37
CA ASP A 106 4.84 -10.13 11.19
C ASP A 106 3.31 -10.03 11.41
N ASN A 107 2.84 -9.94 12.66
CA ASN A 107 1.45 -9.55 12.87
C ASN A 107 1.30 -8.05 12.66
N TYR A 108 0.17 -7.64 12.07
CA TYR A 108 -0.03 -6.23 11.76
C TYR A 108 -1.44 -5.75 12.10
N VAL A 109 -1.56 -4.45 12.29
CA VAL A 109 -2.81 -3.71 12.29
C VAL A 109 -2.68 -2.55 11.31
N SER A 110 -3.73 -2.30 10.53
CA SER A 110 -3.79 -1.20 9.59
C SER A 110 -5.08 -0.42 9.73
N PHE A 111 -4.99 0.90 9.55
CA PHE A 111 -6.12 1.82 9.46
C PHE A 111 -5.90 2.69 8.23
N ILE A 112 -6.87 2.72 7.31
CA ILE A 112 -6.77 3.48 6.07
C ILE A 112 -8.12 4.12 5.81
N GLY A 113 -8.17 5.44 5.75
CA GLY A 113 -9.44 6.11 5.52
C GLY A 113 -9.41 7.63 5.75
N GLU A 114 -10.58 8.16 6.08
CA GLU A 114 -10.73 9.59 6.31
C GLU A 114 -9.98 10.03 7.58
N GLY A 115 -9.13 11.06 7.42
CA GLY A 115 -8.38 11.69 8.49
C GLY A 115 -9.05 12.96 9.00
N THR A 116 -9.01 13.16 10.31
CA THR A 116 -9.41 14.41 10.94
C THR A 116 -8.33 14.87 11.92
N PHE A 117 -7.84 16.11 11.75
CA PHE A 117 -6.86 16.70 12.67
C PHE A 117 -7.55 17.69 13.63
N ASP A 118 -7.39 17.46 14.92
CA ASP A 118 -7.80 18.36 16.00
C ASP A 118 -6.61 19.19 16.46
N GLU A 119 -6.54 20.46 16.01
CA GLU A 119 -5.46 21.38 16.34
C GLU A 119 -5.39 21.71 17.85
N GLU A 120 -6.54 21.71 18.55
CA GLU A 120 -6.58 22.07 19.97
C GLU A 120 -5.92 21.02 20.85
N ASN A 121 -6.13 19.75 20.49
CA ASN A 121 -5.61 18.59 21.21
C ASN A 121 -4.35 17.98 20.58
N ALA A 122 -3.97 18.45 19.39
CA ALA A 122 -2.88 17.90 18.58
C ALA A 122 -3.06 16.38 18.34
N THR A 123 -4.27 15.98 17.91
CA THR A 123 -4.60 14.58 17.63
C THR A 123 -5.07 14.39 16.20
N VAL A 124 -4.74 13.23 15.64
CA VAL A 124 -5.28 12.73 14.37
C VAL A 124 -6.23 11.58 14.68
N THR A 125 -7.41 11.61 14.06
CA THR A 125 -8.34 10.48 14.05
C THR A 125 -8.46 9.96 12.63
N ILE A 126 -8.30 8.66 12.44
CA ILE A 126 -8.53 7.97 11.18
C ILE A 126 -9.78 7.11 11.34
N GLU A 127 -10.73 7.27 10.43
CA GLU A 127 -11.93 6.44 10.33
C GLU A 127 -11.75 5.48 9.16
N ASP A 128 -11.59 4.19 9.45
CA ASP A 128 -11.46 3.14 8.46
C ASP A 128 -12.84 2.55 8.16
N GLU A 129 -13.36 2.85 6.95
CA GLU A 129 -14.69 2.39 6.54
C GLU A 129 -14.75 0.88 6.28
N VAL A 130 -13.62 0.23 5.99
CA VAL A 130 -13.57 -1.20 5.67
C VAL A 130 -13.67 -2.04 6.94
N SER A 131 -12.87 -1.69 7.94
CA SER A 131 -12.88 -2.38 9.25
C SER A 131 -13.98 -1.86 10.19
N GLU A 132 -14.66 -0.77 9.84
CA GLU A 132 -15.61 -0.04 10.72
C GLU A 132 -14.97 0.38 12.07
N MET A 133 -13.65 0.57 12.09
CA MET A 133 -12.89 0.98 13.28
C MET A 133 -12.35 2.38 13.12
N SER A 134 -11.97 2.99 14.24
CA SER A 134 -11.28 4.27 14.25
C SER A 134 -10.05 4.23 15.14
N LEU A 135 -8.99 4.93 14.74
CA LEU A 135 -7.80 5.13 15.53
C LEU A 135 -7.60 6.61 15.81
N THR A 136 -7.42 7.00 17.07
CA THR A 136 -7.03 8.36 17.45
C THR A 136 -5.69 8.34 18.14
N PHE A 137 -4.77 9.19 17.71
CA PHE A 137 -3.44 9.30 18.30
C PHE A 137 -2.97 10.75 18.39
N GLY A 138 -2.14 11.03 19.40
CA GLY A 138 -1.49 12.33 19.58
C GLY A 138 -0.32 12.50 18.63
N VAL A 139 -0.08 13.73 18.14
CA VAL A 139 1.05 14.06 17.28
C VAL A 139 1.85 15.20 17.90
N THR A 140 3.14 14.99 18.14
CA THR A 140 4.06 16.01 18.67
C THR A 140 5.26 16.15 17.74
N ALA A 141 5.49 17.35 17.23
CA ALA A 141 6.71 17.66 16.48
C ALA A 141 7.89 17.84 17.46
N ASN A 142 9.01 17.20 17.15
CA ASN A 142 10.23 17.29 17.93
C ASN A 142 11.20 18.33 17.31
N ASP A 143 12.21 18.74 18.08
CA ASP A 143 13.20 19.75 17.65
C ASP A 143 14.18 19.22 16.57
N ASP A 144 14.20 17.90 16.31
CA ASP A 144 15.10 17.20 15.39
C ASP A 144 14.42 16.74 14.08
N ASP A 145 13.33 17.40 13.70
CA ASP A 145 12.54 17.09 12.52
C ASP A 145 11.87 15.69 12.54
N THR A 146 11.75 15.08 13.72
CA THR A 146 10.95 13.85 13.92
C THR A 146 9.58 14.18 14.51
N LEU A 147 8.65 13.22 14.42
CA LEU A 147 7.37 13.26 15.11
C LEU A 147 7.29 12.18 16.17
N THR A 148 6.70 12.51 17.31
CA THR A 148 6.26 11.50 18.28
C THR A 148 4.76 11.30 18.12
N LEU A 149 4.35 10.05 17.89
CA LEU A 149 2.97 9.64 17.77
C LEU A 149 2.60 8.83 19.01
N ASP A 150 1.57 9.27 19.74
CA ASP A 150 1.09 8.64 20.98
C ASP A 150 -0.26 7.98 20.72
N MET A 151 -0.28 6.66 20.69
CA MET A 151 -1.46 5.82 20.41
C MET A 151 -2.10 5.26 21.70
N GLY A 152 -1.80 5.87 22.85
CA GLY A 152 -2.36 5.42 24.14
C GLY A 152 -1.89 4.01 24.52
N ASP A 153 -2.82 3.07 24.60
CA ASP A 153 -2.53 1.68 25.03
C ASP A 153 -1.66 0.90 24.02
N LEU A 154 -1.59 1.35 22.75
CA LEU A 154 -0.70 0.79 21.73
C LEU A 154 0.74 1.34 21.81
N GLY A 155 1.01 2.21 22.77
CA GLY A 155 2.34 2.79 22.97
C GLY A 155 2.60 4.05 22.17
N SER A 156 3.86 4.42 22.05
CA SER A 156 4.32 5.58 21.28
C SER A 156 5.40 5.19 20.29
N ALA A 157 5.46 5.91 19.17
CA ALA A 157 6.47 5.75 18.15
C ALA A 157 7.15 7.08 17.85
N THR A 158 8.47 7.08 17.67
CA THR A 158 9.19 8.21 17.09
C THR A 158 9.42 7.92 15.61
N VAL A 159 8.87 8.76 14.75
CA VAL A 159 8.90 8.60 13.30
C VAL A 159 9.64 9.75 12.63
N GLN A 160 10.27 9.48 11.50
CA GLN A 160 10.93 10.46 10.64
C GLN A 160 10.36 10.39 9.22
N GLU A 161 10.55 11.46 8.46
CA GLU A 161 10.12 11.51 7.06
C GLU A 161 10.69 10.32 6.26
N ALA A 162 9.84 9.70 5.48
CA ALA A 162 10.13 8.56 4.62
C ALA A 162 9.54 8.76 3.22
N THR A 163 9.90 7.91 2.28
CA THR A 163 9.28 7.94 0.95
C THR A 163 7.90 7.28 0.98
N LEU A 164 6.96 7.75 0.16
CA LEU A 164 5.62 7.15 0.02
C LEU A 164 5.66 5.65 -0.32
N ALA A 165 6.72 5.22 -1.02
CA ALA A 165 6.94 3.81 -1.30
C ALA A 165 6.97 2.94 -0.03
N VAL A 166 7.41 3.49 1.11
CA VAL A 166 7.45 2.77 2.40
C VAL A 166 6.03 2.43 2.86
N ALA A 167 5.07 3.37 2.75
CA ALA A 167 3.68 3.12 3.14
C ALA A 167 3.03 2.03 2.27
N VAL A 168 3.10 2.18 0.94
CA VAL A 168 2.48 1.22 0.00
C VAL A 168 3.13 -0.15 0.08
N GLN A 169 4.47 -0.21 0.09
CA GLN A 169 5.19 -1.49 0.16
C GLN A 169 5.07 -2.15 1.53
N GLY A 170 5.02 -1.36 2.62
CA GLY A 170 4.81 -1.85 3.96
C GLY A 170 3.45 -2.55 4.10
N LEU A 171 2.37 -1.90 3.66
CA LEU A 171 1.04 -2.52 3.69
C LEU A 171 0.98 -3.77 2.81
N LYS A 172 1.52 -3.70 1.59
CA LYS A 172 1.57 -4.86 0.69
C LYS A 172 2.32 -6.02 1.33
N TYR A 173 3.48 -5.76 1.94
CA TYR A 173 4.25 -6.78 2.66
C TYR A 173 3.45 -7.40 3.80
N ALA A 174 2.80 -6.58 4.63
CA ALA A 174 2.00 -7.03 5.76
C ALA A 174 0.84 -7.93 5.32
N VAL A 175 0.09 -7.53 4.30
CA VAL A 175 -1.03 -8.32 3.75
C VAL A 175 -0.57 -9.64 3.12
N GLU A 176 0.57 -9.65 2.42
CA GLU A 176 1.08 -10.85 1.74
C GLU A 176 1.75 -11.84 2.70
N ASN A 177 2.38 -11.37 3.79
CA ASN A 177 3.24 -12.19 4.65
C ASN A 177 2.79 -12.23 6.11
N GLY A 178 1.99 -11.28 6.54
CA GLY A 178 1.61 -11.10 7.94
C GLY A 178 0.28 -11.74 8.33
N THR A 179 -0.05 -11.58 9.60
CA THR A 179 -1.35 -11.93 10.16
C THR A 179 -2.00 -10.68 10.73
N GLU A 180 -3.17 -10.31 10.22
CA GLU A 180 -3.92 -9.16 10.70
C GLU A 180 -4.43 -9.41 12.12
N MET A 181 -4.13 -8.46 13.01
CA MET A 181 -4.62 -8.45 14.39
C MET A 181 -5.97 -7.72 14.42
N ASN A 182 -7.00 -8.38 14.97
CA ASN A 182 -8.34 -7.81 15.19
C ASN A 182 -8.50 -7.25 16.60
#